data_627dc49c00055ebb7cae3090205ca1a8
#
_entry.id   627dc49c00055ebb7cae3090205ca1a8
#
_cell.length_a   1.000
_cell.length_b   1.000
_cell.length_c   1.000
_cell.angle_alpha   90.00
_cell.angle_beta   90.00
_cell.angle_gamma   90.00
#
_symmetry.space_group_name_H-M   'P 1'
#
loop_
_entity.id
_entity.type
_entity.pdbx_description
1 polymer ?
#
loop_
_entity_poly.entity_id
_entity_poly.type
_entity_poly.pdbx_seq_one_letter_code
_entity_poly.pdbx_strand_id
1 'polypeptide(L)'
;MPANLPPQYFEAEKEFREAKTIPDKIAALEEMLAIMPKHKGTDHLRAELRARIAKLTQAAGKRATIHHSSTVIPREGAAQVAVIGRPNAGKSQLVARVTKASPVVADYPFTTHTPTPGMMEFENIQIQLIDTPPLAPQAIEVWMAGLLRRADALLVLVDLSGDPLAQMEAIITELARMRIGIIDQKTEGEPPVILHWKKALVAGNKIDLPRASENYAALQKRYGDQLPVLAISAKEGAGLEEMKRGLYQLLDVIRVYTKVPGERPDMYEPLVLTRGSTIEDAAYSLHKDLLAKLKFARVWGSGKHDGMMAKRGHILQDGDIIELHI
;
A
#
# COMPACT_ATOMS: atom_id res chain seq x y z
N MET A 1 -23.19 -20.61 3.04
CA MET A 1 -23.11 -19.17 3.34
C MET A 1 -22.16 -18.56 2.33
N PRO A 2 -22.50 -17.45 1.65
CA PRO A 2 -21.57 -16.81 0.75
C PRO A 2 -20.32 -16.37 1.53
N ALA A 3 -19.14 -16.69 1.02
CA ALA A 3 -17.89 -16.24 1.60
C ALA A 3 -17.89 -14.70 1.57
N ASN A 4 -17.62 -14.07 2.72
CA ASN A 4 -17.47 -12.62 2.80
C ASN A 4 -16.13 -12.26 2.12
N LEU A 5 -16.20 -11.95 0.84
CA LEU A 5 -15.04 -11.62 0.02
C LEU A 5 -14.78 -10.11 0.10
N PRO A 6 -13.53 -9.66 0.20
CA PRO A 6 -13.18 -8.24 0.20
C PRO A 6 -13.63 -7.54 -1.10
N PRO A 7 -13.92 -6.24 -1.08
CA PRO A 7 -14.28 -5.47 -2.30
C PRO A 7 -13.25 -5.63 -3.44
N GLN A 8 -11.97 -5.67 -3.11
CA GLN A 8 -10.85 -5.88 -4.04
C GLN A 8 -10.96 -7.21 -4.82
N TYR A 9 -11.59 -8.24 -4.25
CA TYR A 9 -11.84 -9.50 -4.95
C TYR A 9 -12.77 -9.30 -6.16
N PHE A 10 -13.79 -8.48 -6.03
CA PHE A 10 -14.75 -8.19 -7.10
C PHE A 10 -14.12 -7.32 -8.19
N GLU A 11 -13.17 -6.48 -7.83
CA GLU A 11 -12.37 -5.72 -8.81
C GLU A 11 -11.50 -6.66 -9.64
N ALA A 12 -10.76 -7.57 -9.01
CA ALA A 12 -9.98 -8.58 -9.70
C ALA A 12 -10.86 -9.55 -10.54
N GLU A 13 -12.08 -9.87 -10.09
CA GLU A 13 -13.04 -10.64 -10.87
C GLU A 13 -13.49 -9.89 -12.13
N LYS A 14 -13.69 -8.57 -12.03
CA LYS A 14 -14.00 -7.72 -13.17
C LYS A 14 -12.85 -7.69 -14.17
N GLU A 15 -11.62 -7.53 -13.69
CA GLU A 15 -10.41 -7.59 -14.52
C GLU A 15 -10.31 -8.93 -15.26
N PHE A 16 -10.59 -10.04 -14.57
CA PHE A 16 -10.63 -11.35 -15.20
C PHE A 16 -11.65 -11.44 -16.35
N ARG A 17 -12.83 -10.83 -16.20
CA ARG A 17 -13.87 -10.81 -17.24
C ARG A 17 -13.48 -9.94 -18.43
N GLU A 18 -12.77 -8.85 -18.20
CA GLU A 18 -12.31 -7.89 -19.22
C GLU A 18 -11.02 -8.34 -19.91
N ALA A 19 -10.26 -9.26 -19.32
CA ALA A 19 -9.00 -9.77 -19.83
C ALA A 19 -9.17 -10.48 -21.17
N LYS A 20 -8.45 -10.04 -22.20
CA LYS A 20 -8.49 -10.60 -23.55
C LYS A 20 -7.40 -11.63 -23.80
N THR A 21 -6.30 -11.60 -23.05
CA THR A 21 -5.18 -12.52 -23.23
C THR A 21 -5.15 -13.58 -22.12
N ILE A 22 -4.58 -14.76 -22.42
CA ILE A 22 -4.44 -15.81 -21.42
C ILE A 22 -3.54 -15.40 -20.24
N PRO A 23 -2.39 -14.72 -20.45
CA PRO A 23 -1.59 -14.19 -19.36
C PRO A 23 -2.36 -13.24 -18.44
N ASP A 24 -3.13 -12.29 -19.01
CA ASP A 24 -3.92 -11.35 -18.21
C ASP A 24 -5.00 -12.06 -17.38
N LYS A 25 -5.62 -13.11 -17.94
CA LYS A 25 -6.58 -13.95 -17.22
C LYS A 25 -5.95 -14.69 -16.06
N ILE A 26 -4.75 -15.23 -16.26
CA ILE A 26 -4.01 -15.92 -15.18
C ILE A 26 -3.65 -14.92 -14.09
N ALA A 27 -3.12 -13.74 -14.44
CA ALA A 27 -2.75 -12.70 -13.48
C ALA A 27 -3.96 -12.28 -12.61
N ALA A 28 -5.11 -12.03 -13.21
CA ALA A 28 -6.33 -11.67 -12.47
C ALA A 28 -6.82 -12.80 -11.54
N LEU A 29 -6.74 -14.07 -11.96
CA LEU A 29 -7.10 -15.22 -11.11
C LEU A 29 -6.12 -15.40 -9.94
N GLU A 30 -4.84 -15.15 -10.15
CA GLU A 30 -3.82 -15.16 -9.08
C GLU A 30 -4.06 -14.05 -8.09
N GLU A 31 -4.45 -12.87 -8.55
CA GLU A 31 -4.81 -11.74 -7.70
C GLU A 31 -6.06 -12.06 -6.85
N MET A 32 -7.11 -12.63 -7.46
CA MET A 32 -8.28 -13.12 -6.72
C MET A 32 -7.90 -14.13 -5.64
N LEU A 33 -6.96 -15.04 -5.94
CA LEU A 33 -6.47 -16.06 -5.00
C LEU A 33 -5.66 -15.45 -3.85
N ALA A 34 -4.89 -14.39 -4.13
CA ALA A 34 -4.07 -13.70 -3.15
C ALA A 34 -4.89 -12.86 -2.15
N ILE A 35 -5.93 -12.17 -2.65
CA ILE A 35 -6.83 -11.33 -1.85
C ILE A 35 -7.75 -12.19 -0.95
N MET A 36 -7.99 -13.44 -1.33
CA MET A 36 -8.95 -14.31 -0.65
C MET A 36 -8.45 -14.77 0.73
N PRO A 37 -9.20 -14.53 1.81
CA PRO A 37 -8.83 -14.95 3.16
C PRO A 37 -8.67 -16.47 3.25
N LYS A 38 -7.73 -16.93 4.09
CA LYS A 38 -7.44 -18.37 4.30
C LYS A 38 -8.32 -18.90 5.46
N HIS A 39 -9.51 -19.41 5.15
CA HIS A 39 -10.34 -20.08 6.15
C HIS A 39 -11.22 -21.14 5.47
N LYS A 40 -11.75 -22.09 6.28
CA LYS A 40 -12.55 -23.24 5.83
C LYS A 40 -13.68 -22.88 4.83
N GLY A 41 -14.29 -21.70 4.96
CA GLY A 41 -15.37 -21.24 4.08
C GLY A 41 -14.91 -20.82 2.67
N THR A 42 -13.61 -20.57 2.47
CA THR A 42 -13.03 -20.18 1.16
C THR A 42 -12.21 -21.29 0.52
N ASP A 43 -11.97 -22.41 1.20
CA ASP A 43 -11.10 -23.48 0.69
C ASP A 43 -11.59 -24.04 -0.66
N HIS A 44 -12.89 -24.23 -0.81
CA HIS A 44 -13.48 -24.72 -2.06
C HIS A 44 -13.25 -23.72 -3.22
N LEU A 45 -13.49 -22.44 -2.98
CA LEU A 45 -13.31 -21.39 -3.98
C LEU A 45 -11.83 -21.21 -4.36
N ARG A 46 -10.93 -21.35 -3.36
CA ARG A 46 -9.48 -21.34 -3.59
C ARG A 46 -9.04 -22.54 -4.44
N ALA A 47 -9.59 -23.71 -4.20
CA ALA A 47 -9.32 -24.90 -5.00
C ALA A 47 -9.80 -24.71 -6.45
N GLU A 48 -10.99 -24.14 -6.63
CA GLU A 48 -11.54 -23.84 -7.96
C GLU A 48 -10.68 -22.83 -8.74
N LEU A 49 -10.22 -21.72 -8.10
CA LEU A 49 -9.34 -20.75 -8.74
C LEU A 49 -8.01 -21.40 -9.16
N ARG A 50 -7.40 -22.22 -8.28
CA ARG A 50 -6.17 -22.97 -8.61
C ARG A 50 -6.38 -23.92 -9.80
N ALA A 51 -7.51 -24.61 -9.85
CA ALA A 51 -7.83 -25.50 -10.98
C ALA A 51 -8.01 -24.71 -12.29
N ARG A 52 -8.64 -23.52 -12.24
CA ARG A 52 -8.79 -22.64 -13.41
C ARG A 52 -7.44 -22.11 -13.89
N ILE A 53 -6.56 -21.69 -12.97
CA ILE A 53 -5.18 -21.26 -13.30
C ILE A 53 -4.44 -22.41 -13.97
N ALA A 54 -4.42 -23.61 -13.39
CA ALA A 54 -3.75 -24.79 -13.96
C ALA A 54 -4.29 -25.12 -15.37
N LYS A 55 -5.61 -25.05 -15.59
CA LYS A 55 -6.22 -25.31 -16.90
C LYS A 55 -5.82 -24.25 -17.94
N LEU A 56 -5.80 -22.97 -17.58
CA LEU A 56 -5.35 -21.92 -18.49
C LEU A 56 -3.86 -22.01 -18.80
N THR A 57 -3.03 -22.33 -17.81
CA THR A 57 -1.59 -22.55 -17.98
C THR A 57 -1.33 -23.75 -18.91
N GLN A 58 -2.09 -24.84 -18.78
CA GLN A 58 -1.99 -26.01 -19.66
C GLN A 58 -2.46 -25.70 -21.08
N ALA A 59 -3.53 -24.88 -21.23
CA ALA A 59 -4.05 -24.45 -22.53
C ALA A 59 -3.12 -23.46 -23.25
N ALA A 60 -2.33 -22.68 -22.53
CA ALA A 60 -1.30 -21.80 -23.07
C ALA A 60 -0.15 -22.55 -23.77
N GLY A 61 -0.14 -23.87 -23.69
CA GLY A 61 0.67 -24.81 -24.47
C GLY A 61 2.17 -24.63 -24.32
N LYS A 62 2.87 -25.66 -23.92
CA LYS A 62 4.29 -26.07 -24.18
C LYS A 62 5.34 -25.00 -24.60
N ARG A 63 5.11 -23.73 -24.33
CA ARG A 63 6.11 -22.67 -24.42
C ARG A 63 6.47 -22.21 -23.02
N ALA A 64 7.68 -22.59 -22.61
CA ALA A 64 8.39 -22.19 -21.41
C ALA A 64 7.48 -22.05 -20.16
N THR A 65 7.54 -23.01 -19.28
CA THR A 65 7.05 -22.92 -17.89
C THR A 65 7.72 -21.74 -17.20
N ILE A 66 7.16 -20.55 -17.42
CA ILE A 66 7.40 -19.46 -16.50
C ILE A 66 6.49 -19.75 -15.32
N HIS A 67 7.04 -20.35 -14.28
CA HIS A 67 6.43 -20.33 -12.98
C HIS A 67 6.31 -18.86 -12.57
N HIS A 68 5.12 -18.26 -12.79
CA HIS A 68 4.74 -17.07 -12.04
C HIS A 68 4.52 -17.52 -10.60
N SER A 69 5.58 -17.64 -9.83
CA SER A 69 5.45 -17.54 -8.39
C SER A 69 4.87 -16.16 -8.13
N SER A 70 3.65 -16.10 -7.59
CA SER A 70 2.98 -14.84 -7.27
C SER A 70 3.92 -13.99 -6.42
N THR A 71 4.45 -12.93 -6.99
CA THR A 71 5.31 -11.95 -6.31
C THR A 71 4.45 -11.08 -5.38
N VAL A 72 3.56 -11.73 -4.63
CA VAL A 72 2.69 -11.05 -3.67
C VAL A 72 3.45 -10.94 -2.37
N ILE A 73 3.95 -9.75 -2.10
CA ILE A 73 4.47 -9.41 -0.79
C ILE A 73 3.30 -9.38 0.19
N PRO A 74 3.30 -10.22 1.24
CA PRO A 74 2.24 -10.19 2.23
C PRO A 74 2.21 -8.82 2.90
N ARG A 75 1.00 -8.32 3.18
CA ARG A 75 0.84 -7.06 3.91
C ARG A 75 1.17 -7.28 5.38
N GLU A 76 2.03 -6.43 5.90
CA GLU A 76 2.44 -6.40 7.30
C GLU A 76 2.35 -4.96 7.81
N GLY A 77 2.09 -4.82 9.13
CA GLY A 77 1.96 -3.52 9.76
C GLY A 77 0.67 -2.77 9.39
N ALA A 78 0.70 -1.46 9.59
CA ALA A 78 -0.44 -0.55 9.44
C ALA A 78 -0.86 -0.33 7.99
N ALA A 79 0.12 -0.26 7.08
CA ALA A 79 -0.09 0.00 5.66
C ALA A 79 1.14 -0.42 4.84
N GLN A 80 0.94 -0.56 3.53
CA GLN A 80 1.98 -0.91 2.57
C GLN A 80 2.22 0.25 1.61
N VAL A 81 3.45 0.77 1.56
CA VAL A 81 3.87 1.89 0.71
C VAL A 81 4.94 1.41 -0.28
N ALA A 82 4.71 1.58 -1.57
CA ALA A 82 5.72 1.28 -2.58
C ALA A 82 6.63 2.50 -2.81
N VAL A 83 7.95 2.29 -2.70
CA VAL A 83 8.96 3.32 -2.95
C VAL A 83 9.36 3.24 -4.42
N ILE A 84 9.01 4.25 -5.20
CA ILE A 84 9.25 4.31 -6.64
C ILE A 84 10.16 5.49 -7.01
N GLY A 85 10.80 5.40 -8.16
CA GLY A 85 11.68 6.45 -8.66
C GLY A 85 12.60 5.95 -9.75
N ARG A 86 13.29 6.88 -10.40
CA ARG A 86 14.27 6.59 -11.45
C ARG A 86 15.50 5.85 -10.90
N PRO A 87 16.37 5.26 -11.76
CA PRO A 87 17.67 4.75 -11.33
C PRO A 87 18.45 5.82 -10.54
N ASN A 88 19.17 5.40 -9.52
CA ASN A 88 20.03 6.24 -8.67
C ASN A 88 19.33 7.35 -7.86
N ALA A 89 17.99 7.36 -7.79
CA ALA A 89 17.26 8.29 -6.92
C ALA A 89 17.48 8.05 -5.43
N GLY A 90 18.06 6.90 -5.03
CA GLY A 90 18.40 6.57 -3.66
C GLY A 90 17.33 5.76 -2.91
N LYS A 91 16.44 5.04 -3.63
CA LYS A 91 15.35 4.23 -3.03
C LYS A 91 15.84 3.25 -1.98
N SER A 92 16.72 2.35 -2.36
CA SER A 92 17.27 1.32 -1.45
C SER A 92 18.04 1.92 -0.28
N GLN A 93 18.72 3.06 -0.50
CA GLN A 93 19.40 3.79 0.57
C GLN A 93 18.39 4.38 1.56
N LEU A 94 17.30 4.96 1.06
CA LEU A 94 16.23 5.48 1.91
C LEU A 94 15.58 4.35 2.72
N VAL A 95 15.17 3.26 2.06
CA VAL A 95 14.53 2.13 2.74
C VAL A 95 15.47 1.56 3.82
N ALA A 96 16.73 1.30 3.50
CA ALA A 96 17.71 0.83 4.47
C ALA A 96 17.92 1.79 5.66
N ARG A 97 17.80 3.10 5.43
CA ARG A 97 18.00 4.13 6.47
C ARG A 97 16.83 4.23 7.44
N VAL A 98 15.58 4.10 6.93
CA VAL A 98 14.36 4.31 7.74
C VAL A 98 13.78 3.01 8.29
N THR A 99 14.28 1.85 7.86
CA THR A 99 13.85 0.56 8.37
C THR A 99 14.98 -0.05 9.21
N LYS A 100 14.65 -0.66 10.34
CA LYS A 100 15.63 -1.36 11.20
C LYS A 100 16.04 -2.74 10.63
N ALA A 101 15.44 -3.17 9.55
CA ALA A 101 15.64 -4.51 9.02
C ALA A 101 16.92 -4.58 8.18
N SER A 102 17.73 -5.56 8.46
CA SER A 102 18.51 -6.22 7.41
C SER A 102 17.51 -6.68 6.35
N PRO A 103 17.66 -6.31 5.08
CA PRO A 103 16.68 -6.67 4.07
C PRO A 103 16.50 -8.20 4.10
N VAL A 104 15.30 -8.66 4.43
CA VAL A 104 14.92 -10.04 4.21
C VAL A 104 14.87 -10.19 2.69
N VAL A 105 15.96 -10.66 2.13
CA VAL A 105 16.03 -11.01 0.71
C VAL A 105 15.12 -12.21 0.54
N ALA A 106 13.89 -11.97 0.15
CA ALA A 106 13.02 -13.03 -0.31
C ALA A 106 13.51 -13.40 -1.72
N ASP A 107 14.04 -14.61 -1.88
CA ASP A 107 14.40 -15.17 -3.18
C ASP A 107 13.13 -15.33 -4.03
N TYR A 108 12.87 -14.34 -4.86
CA TYR A 108 11.84 -14.45 -5.88
C TYR A 108 12.48 -15.02 -7.15
N PRO A 109 12.13 -16.25 -7.55
CA PRO A 109 12.70 -16.84 -8.75
C PRO A 109 12.36 -15.97 -9.98
N PHE A 110 13.38 -15.73 -10.82
CA PHE A 110 13.30 -15.06 -12.12
C PHE A 110 13.20 -13.53 -12.17
N THR A 111 13.45 -12.80 -11.07
CA THR A 111 13.59 -11.35 -11.14
C THR A 111 15.05 -10.95 -10.99
N THR A 112 15.55 -10.11 -11.91
CA THR A 112 16.89 -9.49 -11.79
C THR A 112 16.95 -8.46 -10.66
N HIS A 113 15.77 -8.01 -10.17
CA HIS A 113 15.62 -7.06 -9.08
C HIS A 113 14.39 -7.42 -8.25
N THR A 114 14.59 -8.06 -7.13
CA THR A 114 13.53 -8.43 -6.18
C THR A 114 13.05 -7.21 -5.37
N PRO A 115 11.74 -6.99 -5.26
CA PRO A 115 11.23 -5.99 -4.33
C PRO A 115 11.53 -6.42 -2.90
N THR A 116 12.10 -5.52 -2.09
CA THR A 116 12.51 -5.82 -0.73
C THR A 116 11.61 -5.06 0.26
N PRO A 117 10.81 -5.75 1.08
CA PRO A 117 10.03 -5.10 2.13
C PRO A 117 10.91 -4.72 3.31
N GLY A 118 10.62 -3.57 3.92
CA GLY A 118 11.22 -3.12 5.17
C GLY A 118 10.17 -2.46 6.05
N MET A 119 10.27 -2.64 7.38
CA MET A 119 9.32 -2.08 8.33
C MET A 119 9.83 -0.75 8.87
N MET A 120 9.18 0.33 8.50
CA MET A 120 9.46 1.68 9.00
C MET A 120 8.63 1.95 10.25
N GLU A 121 9.28 2.25 11.36
CA GLU A 121 8.63 2.64 12.60
C GLU A 121 8.22 4.12 12.55
N PHE A 122 6.99 4.39 12.94
CA PHE A 122 6.49 5.73 13.21
C PHE A 122 5.60 5.69 14.45
N GLU A 123 6.05 6.37 15.51
CA GLU A 123 5.44 6.30 16.84
C GLU A 123 5.27 4.83 17.28
N ASN A 124 4.05 4.37 17.49
CA ASN A 124 3.72 3.01 17.91
C ASN A 124 3.12 2.14 16.81
N ILE A 125 3.33 2.48 15.54
CA ILE A 125 2.93 1.67 14.39
C ILE A 125 4.12 1.37 13.49
N GLN A 126 3.96 0.36 12.65
CA GLN A 126 4.90 0.02 11.60
C GLN A 126 4.25 0.15 10.23
N ILE A 127 4.93 0.83 9.30
CA ILE A 127 4.52 0.98 7.90
C ILE A 127 5.48 0.15 7.06
N GLN A 128 4.94 -0.76 6.25
CA GLN A 128 5.74 -1.56 5.34
C GLN A 128 6.13 -0.74 4.12
N LEU A 129 7.43 -0.48 3.96
CA LEU A 129 7.97 0.10 2.74
C LEU A 129 8.45 -1.00 1.81
N ILE A 130 8.12 -0.92 0.53
CA ILE A 130 8.60 -1.85 -0.47
C ILE A 130 9.57 -1.12 -1.38
N ASP A 131 10.86 -1.49 -1.33
CA ASP A 131 11.84 -1.03 -2.31
C ASP A 131 11.54 -1.69 -3.65
N THR A 132 11.27 -0.88 -4.68
CA THR A 132 10.95 -1.38 -6.01
C THR A 132 12.11 -1.16 -6.99
N PRO A 133 12.21 -1.98 -8.03
CA PRO A 133 13.09 -1.69 -9.16
C PRO A 133 12.86 -0.30 -9.72
N PRO A 134 13.87 0.30 -10.38
CA PRO A 134 13.72 1.61 -10.96
C PRO A 134 12.63 1.64 -12.04
N LEU A 135 11.82 2.70 -12.05
CA LEU A 135 10.89 2.96 -13.14
C LEU A 135 11.67 3.43 -14.38
N ALA A 136 11.88 2.51 -15.30
CA ALA A 136 12.51 2.77 -16.60
C ALA A 136 11.75 2.02 -17.70
N PRO A 137 11.61 2.58 -18.91
CA PRO A 137 10.75 2.03 -19.97
C PRO A 137 11.05 0.57 -20.35
N GLN A 138 12.29 0.13 -20.15
CA GLN A 138 12.79 -1.21 -20.50
C GLN A 138 12.77 -2.20 -19.31
N ALA A 139 12.46 -1.73 -18.11
CA ALA A 139 12.56 -2.51 -16.87
C ALA A 139 11.22 -2.74 -16.17
N ILE A 140 10.10 -2.37 -16.80
CA ILE A 140 8.77 -2.54 -16.20
C ILE A 140 8.32 -3.97 -16.41
N GLU A 141 8.38 -4.74 -15.35
CA GLU A 141 7.84 -6.10 -15.32
C GLU A 141 6.33 -6.07 -14.97
N VAL A 142 5.57 -6.99 -15.52
CA VAL A 142 4.10 -7.09 -15.35
C VAL A 142 3.69 -7.14 -13.86
N TRP A 143 4.48 -7.82 -13.02
CA TRP A 143 4.24 -7.92 -11.59
C TRP A 143 4.32 -6.58 -10.85
N MET A 144 5.13 -5.62 -11.35
CA MET A 144 5.30 -4.30 -10.74
C MET A 144 3.98 -3.52 -10.75
N ALA A 145 3.25 -3.55 -11.86
CA ALA A 145 1.94 -2.90 -11.94
C ALA A 145 0.97 -3.46 -10.88
N GLY A 146 0.94 -4.79 -10.70
CA GLY A 146 0.15 -5.45 -9.66
C GLY A 146 0.56 -5.03 -8.24
N LEU A 147 1.86 -4.92 -7.97
CA LEU A 147 2.37 -4.45 -6.69
C LEU A 147 1.96 -3.00 -6.40
N LEU A 148 2.17 -2.09 -7.37
CA LEU A 148 1.82 -0.68 -7.21
C LEU A 148 0.32 -0.46 -7.04
N ARG A 149 -0.52 -1.25 -7.72
CA ARG A 149 -1.98 -1.19 -7.55
C ARG A 149 -2.42 -1.63 -6.15
N ARG A 150 -1.76 -2.62 -5.55
CA ARG A 150 -2.07 -3.11 -4.19
C ARG A 150 -1.55 -2.22 -3.08
N ALA A 151 -0.47 -1.48 -3.30
CA ALA A 151 0.05 -0.55 -2.31
C ALA A 151 -1.01 0.48 -1.88
N ASP A 152 -1.03 0.86 -0.61
CA ASP A 152 -1.96 1.88 -0.08
C ASP A 152 -1.57 3.28 -0.52
N ALA A 153 -0.26 3.53 -0.68
CA ALA A 153 0.29 4.79 -1.18
C ALA A 153 1.62 4.56 -1.92
N LEU A 154 2.04 5.57 -2.65
CA LEU A 154 3.33 5.60 -3.34
C LEU A 154 4.22 6.68 -2.70
N LEU A 155 5.47 6.31 -2.39
CA LEU A 155 6.53 7.25 -2.08
C LEU A 155 7.39 7.46 -3.33
N VAL A 156 7.21 8.60 -3.97
CA VAL A 156 7.91 8.95 -5.21
C VAL A 156 9.24 9.62 -4.87
N LEU A 157 10.34 8.95 -5.16
CA LEU A 157 11.68 9.48 -4.89
C LEU A 157 12.28 10.11 -6.14
N VAL A 158 12.66 11.40 -6.01
CA VAL A 158 13.23 12.23 -7.08
C VAL A 158 14.61 12.71 -6.66
N ASP A 159 15.59 12.60 -7.54
CA ASP A 159 16.96 13.07 -7.30
C ASP A 159 17.07 14.58 -7.58
N LEU A 160 17.29 15.36 -6.51
CA LEU A 160 17.45 16.82 -6.61
C LEU A 160 18.80 17.26 -7.18
N SER A 161 19.76 16.37 -7.38
CA SER A 161 21.04 16.73 -8.01
C SER A 161 20.95 16.86 -9.52
N GLY A 162 19.88 16.34 -10.15
CA GLY A 162 19.63 16.40 -11.57
C GLY A 162 18.44 17.31 -11.92
N ASP A 163 17.69 16.94 -12.97
CA ASP A 163 16.44 17.61 -13.35
C ASP A 163 15.25 16.90 -12.69
N PRO A 164 14.69 17.43 -11.59
CA PRO A 164 13.59 16.78 -10.87
C PRO A 164 12.26 16.85 -11.64
N LEU A 165 12.06 17.86 -12.49
CA LEU A 165 10.82 18.00 -13.25
C LEU A 165 10.74 16.94 -14.35
N ALA A 166 11.81 16.75 -15.10
CA ALA A 166 11.89 15.70 -16.12
C ALA A 166 11.78 14.29 -15.49
N GLN A 167 12.33 14.09 -14.29
CA GLN A 167 12.16 12.81 -13.56
C GLN A 167 10.72 12.56 -13.19
N MET A 168 10.01 13.57 -12.64
CA MET A 168 8.59 13.44 -12.29
C MET A 168 7.72 13.15 -13.52
N GLU A 169 7.92 13.87 -14.61
CA GLU A 169 7.18 13.64 -15.87
C GLU A 169 7.39 12.21 -16.39
N ALA A 170 8.63 11.72 -16.34
CA ALA A 170 8.92 10.34 -16.72
C ALA A 170 8.23 9.32 -15.80
N ILE A 171 8.24 9.54 -14.47
CA ILE A 171 7.56 8.65 -13.50
C ILE A 171 6.05 8.64 -13.76
N ILE A 172 5.43 9.80 -13.92
CA ILE A 172 4.00 9.92 -14.18
C ILE A 172 3.62 9.22 -15.50
N THR A 173 4.45 9.37 -16.55
CA THR A 173 4.25 8.69 -17.83
C THR A 173 4.31 7.17 -17.68
N GLU A 174 5.26 6.64 -16.92
CA GLU A 174 5.36 5.19 -16.69
C GLU A 174 4.22 4.65 -15.83
N LEU A 175 3.78 5.40 -14.82
CA LEU A 175 2.59 5.05 -14.02
C LEU A 175 1.32 5.03 -14.92
N ALA A 176 1.16 6.02 -15.79
CA ALA A 176 0.03 6.09 -16.72
C ALA A 176 0.00 4.90 -17.70
N ARG A 177 1.16 4.42 -18.17
CA ARG A 177 1.25 3.17 -18.96
C ARG A 177 0.75 1.95 -18.20
N MET A 178 0.93 1.93 -16.88
CA MET A 178 0.39 0.91 -15.98
C MET A 178 -1.06 1.19 -15.56
N ARG A 179 -1.70 2.24 -16.12
CA ARG A 179 -3.05 2.72 -15.78
C ARG A 179 -3.18 3.19 -14.33
N ILE A 180 -2.08 3.67 -13.74
CA ILE A 180 -2.02 4.21 -12.38
C ILE A 180 -1.86 5.72 -12.48
N GLY A 181 -2.68 6.48 -11.74
CA GLY A 181 -2.60 7.93 -11.63
C GLY A 181 -2.26 8.35 -10.20
N ILE A 182 -1.48 9.41 -10.06
CA ILE A 182 -1.18 10.07 -8.78
C ILE A 182 -1.60 11.53 -8.77
N ILE A 183 -1.77 12.13 -9.95
CA ILE A 183 -2.31 13.48 -10.15
C ILE A 183 -3.23 13.46 -11.37
N ASP A 184 -4.22 14.33 -11.38
CA ASP A 184 -5.08 14.54 -12.54
C ASP A 184 -4.37 15.47 -13.54
N GLN A 185 -3.77 14.89 -14.58
CA GLN A 185 -3.12 15.65 -15.63
C GLN A 185 -4.14 16.04 -16.70
N LYS A 186 -4.33 17.33 -16.89
CA LYS A 186 -4.95 17.87 -18.11
C LYS A 186 -3.91 17.73 -19.26
N THR A 187 -3.93 16.61 -19.95
CA THR A 187 -3.09 16.37 -21.14
C THR A 187 -3.81 16.86 -22.39
N GLU A 188 -3.10 17.57 -23.27
CA GLU A 188 -3.58 17.83 -24.63
C GLU A 188 -3.51 16.52 -25.43
N GLY A 189 -4.67 15.99 -25.81
CA GLY A 189 -4.84 14.70 -26.50
C GLY A 189 -5.76 13.75 -25.72
N GLU A 190 -5.97 12.53 -26.25
CA GLU A 190 -6.68 11.49 -25.50
C GLU A 190 -5.81 11.02 -24.33
N PRO A 191 -6.17 11.35 -23.07
CA PRO A 191 -5.40 10.91 -21.92
C PRO A 191 -5.46 9.40 -21.80
N PRO A 192 -4.40 8.73 -21.33
CA PRO A 192 -4.44 7.32 -21.02
C PRO A 192 -5.54 7.04 -19.99
N VAL A 193 -6.31 5.99 -20.19
CA VAL A 193 -7.37 5.62 -19.27
C VAL A 193 -6.74 5.19 -17.95
N ILE A 194 -6.84 6.04 -16.93
CA ILE A 194 -6.39 5.74 -15.57
C ILE A 194 -7.49 4.93 -14.86
N LEU A 195 -7.14 3.73 -14.40
CA LEU A 195 -8.04 2.84 -13.67
C LEU A 195 -7.83 2.88 -12.15
N HIS A 196 -6.61 3.18 -11.71
CA HIS A 196 -6.24 3.14 -10.30
C HIS A 196 -5.61 4.46 -9.87
N TRP A 197 -6.33 5.22 -9.05
CA TRP A 197 -5.80 6.44 -8.45
C TRP A 197 -5.12 6.10 -7.13
N LYS A 198 -3.88 6.56 -6.94
CA LYS A 198 -3.07 6.33 -5.76
C LYS A 198 -2.73 7.62 -5.03
N LYS A 199 -2.82 7.58 -3.71
CA LYS A 199 -2.22 8.60 -2.86
C LYS A 199 -0.71 8.56 -3.04
N ALA A 200 -0.06 9.71 -3.17
CA ALA A 200 1.39 9.78 -3.33
C ALA A 200 2.00 10.92 -2.54
N LEU A 201 3.22 10.70 -2.04
CA LEU A 201 4.10 11.69 -1.46
C LEU A 201 5.37 11.75 -2.28
N VAL A 202 5.80 12.96 -2.66
CA VAL A 202 7.04 13.19 -3.40
C VAL A 202 8.14 13.56 -2.43
N ALA A 203 9.22 12.78 -2.41
CA ALA A 203 10.42 13.08 -1.64
C ALA A 203 11.57 13.45 -2.59
N GLY A 204 11.93 14.73 -2.62
CA GLY A 204 13.13 15.22 -3.29
C GLY A 204 14.35 14.84 -2.45
N ASN A 205 15.07 13.83 -2.90
CA ASN A 205 16.24 13.30 -2.21
C ASN A 205 17.54 14.02 -2.61
N LYS A 206 18.55 13.91 -1.78
CA LYS A 206 19.87 14.51 -1.93
C LYS A 206 19.86 16.04 -1.77
N ILE A 207 19.03 16.54 -0.86
CA ILE A 207 18.97 17.99 -0.54
C ILE A 207 20.31 18.53 -0.01
N ASP A 208 21.19 17.65 0.45
CA ASP A 208 22.55 17.94 0.90
C ASP A 208 23.52 18.35 -0.24
N LEU A 209 23.13 18.15 -1.50
CA LEU A 209 23.98 18.45 -2.64
C LEU A 209 23.79 19.89 -3.16
N PRO A 210 24.83 20.47 -3.85
CA PRO A 210 24.73 21.79 -4.47
C PRO A 210 23.55 21.90 -5.44
N ARG A 211 22.87 23.05 -5.46
CA ARG A 211 21.68 23.37 -6.27
C ARG A 211 20.42 22.57 -5.93
N ALA A 212 20.48 21.63 -4.99
CA ALA A 212 19.31 20.81 -4.64
C ALA A 212 18.16 21.66 -4.09
N SER A 213 18.47 22.77 -3.37
CA SER A 213 17.44 23.68 -2.86
C SER A 213 16.69 24.41 -3.97
N GLU A 214 17.37 24.83 -5.05
CA GLU A 214 16.73 25.45 -6.21
C GLU A 214 15.83 24.45 -6.94
N ASN A 215 16.33 23.23 -7.13
CA ASN A 215 15.62 22.12 -7.74
C ASN A 215 14.40 21.71 -6.92
N TYR A 216 14.52 21.71 -5.59
CA TYR A 216 13.40 21.49 -4.68
C TYR A 216 12.33 22.58 -4.82
N ALA A 217 12.73 23.86 -4.88
CA ALA A 217 11.80 24.96 -5.05
C ALA A 217 11.02 24.85 -6.38
N ALA A 218 11.69 24.45 -7.46
CA ALA A 218 11.05 24.21 -8.76
C ALA A 218 10.04 23.05 -8.68
N LEU A 219 10.41 21.94 -8.02
CA LEU A 219 9.55 20.78 -7.80
C LEU A 219 8.32 21.14 -6.97
N GLN A 220 8.53 21.87 -5.85
CA GLN A 220 7.47 22.36 -4.98
C GLN A 220 6.50 23.30 -5.72
N LYS A 221 7.03 24.24 -6.49
CA LYS A 221 6.22 25.17 -7.29
C LYS A 221 5.36 24.45 -8.33
N ARG A 222 5.87 23.38 -8.95
CA ARG A 222 5.17 22.68 -10.03
C ARG A 222 4.12 21.70 -9.54
N TYR A 223 4.38 21.00 -8.40
CA TYR A 223 3.56 19.88 -7.95
C TYR A 223 2.98 20.08 -6.54
N GLY A 224 3.45 21.06 -5.76
CA GLY A 224 3.07 21.24 -4.35
C GLY A 224 1.58 21.49 -4.09
N ASP A 225 0.85 22.03 -5.07
CA ASP A 225 -0.60 22.22 -4.96
C ASP A 225 -1.40 20.91 -5.16
N GLN A 226 -0.79 19.89 -5.74
CA GLN A 226 -1.45 18.62 -6.09
C GLN A 226 -0.97 17.46 -5.23
N LEU A 227 0.28 17.50 -4.77
CA LEU A 227 0.92 16.45 -4.01
C LEU A 227 1.70 17.03 -2.83
N PRO A 228 1.78 16.34 -1.68
CA PRO A 228 2.77 16.64 -0.67
C PRO A 228 4.18 16.46 -1.25
N VAL A 229 5.00 17.51 -1.20
CA VAL A 229 6.39 17.50 -1.68
C VAL A 229 7.32 17.85 -0.53
N LEU A 230 8.28 17.00 -0.21
CA LEU A 230 9.24 17.17 0.88
C LEU A 230 10.67 17.06 0.36
N ALA A 231 11.59 17.78 1.00
CA ALA A 231 13.03 17.66 0.75
C ALA A 231 13.65 16.73 1.78
N ILE A 232 14.44 15.75 1.34
CA ILE A 232 15.12 14.81 2.23
C ILE A 232 16.59 14.58 1.81
N SER A 233 17.38 14.08 2.74
CA SER A 233 18.64 13.41 2.44
C SER A 233 18.63 12.02 3.06
N ALA A 234 18.51 11.00 2.23
CA ALA A 234 18.63 9.60 2.68
C ALA A 234 20.03 9.30 3.24
N LYS A 235 21.05 10.05 2.81
CA LYS A 235 22.42 9.90 3.27
C LYS A 235 22.64 10.56 4.64
N GLU A 236 22.28 11.82 4.77
CA GLU A 236 22.54 12.61 6.00
C GLU A 236 21.42 12.48 7.05
N GLY A 237 20.22 12.04 6.64
CA GLY A 237 19.06 11.86 7.52
C GLY A 237 18.14 13.08 7.63
N ALA A 238 18.44 14.17 6.91
CA ALA A 238 17.61 15.37 6.93
C ALA A 238 16.22 15.10 6.34
N GLY A 239 15.16 15.66 6.94
CA GLY A 239 13.78 15.58 6.46
C GLY A 239 13.11 14.21 6.60
N LEU A 240 13.77 13.20 7.20
CA LEU A 240 13.21 11.84 7.27
C LEU A 240 12.03 11.74 8.24
N GLU A 241 12.05 12.46 9.36
CA GLU A 241 10.94 12.44 10.31
C GLU A 241 9.70 13.16 9.75
N GLU A 242 9.91 14.25 9.02
CA GLU A 242 8.85 14.93 8.28
C GLU A 242 8.24 14.03 7.21
N MET A 243 9.08 13.26 6.51
CA MET A 243 8.64 12.28 5.52
C MET A 243 7.80 11.16 6.16
N LYS A 244 8.23 10.60 7.29
CA LYS A 244 7.48 9.59 8.03
C LYS A 244 6.11 10.12 8.45
N ARG A 245 6.08 11.34 9.01
CA ARG A 245 4.83 12.01 9.39
C ARG A 245 3.93 12.27 8.19
N GLY A 246 4.50 12.73 7.08
CA GLY A 246 3.78 12.96 5.83
C GLY A 246 3.16 11.67 5.27
N LEU A 247 3.89 10.55 5.32
CA LEU A 247 3.37 9.24 4.93
C LEU A 247 2.21 8.79 5.84
N TYR A 248 2.36 8.94 7.15
CA TYR A 248 1.30 8.60 8.11
C TYR A 248 0.01 9.40 7.82
N GLN A 249 0.13 10.70 7.61
CA GLN A 249 -1.00 11.57 7.27
C GLN A 249 -1.64 11.18 5.92
N LEU A 250 -0.81 10.85 4.92
CA LEU A 250 -1.26 10.45 3.59
C LEU A 250 -2.07 9.14 3.61
N LEU A 251 -1.67 8.20 4.46
CA LEU A 251 -2.31 6.89 4.58
C LEU A 251 -3.72 6.99 5.16
N ASP A 252 -3.99 8.09 5.88
CA ASP A 252 -5.33 8.37 6.45
C ASP A 252 -5.83 7.22 7.35
N VAL A 253 -4.93 6.74 8.19
CA VAL A 253 -5.20 5.71 9.20
C VAL A 253 -5.41 6.32 10.57
N ILE A 254 -6.09 5.57 11.43
CA ILE A 254 -6.30 5.89 12.84
C ILE A 254 -5.80 4.74 13.71
N ARG A 255 -5.34 5.07 14.92
CA ARG A 255 -4.94 4.12 15.95
C ARG A 255 -6.05 4.02 16.99
N VAL A 256 -6.50 2.82 17.22
CA VAL A 256 -7.54 2.52 18.21
C VAL A 256 -6.97 1.52 19.20
N TYR A 257 -7.01 1.87 20.47
CA TYR A 257 -6.49 1.02 21.53
C TYR A 257 -7.61 0.15 22.10
N THR A 258 -7.29 -1.08 22.42
CA THR A 258 -8.26 -2.01 23.00
C THR A 258 -8.09 -2.12 24.50
N LYS A 259 -9.20 -2.34 25.18
CA LYS A 259 -9.23 -2.53 26.61
C LYS A 259 -10.13 -3.72 26.96
N VAL A 260 -9.63 -4.61 27.77
CA VAL A 260 -10.43 -5.68 28.39
C VAL A 260 -11.24 -5.10 29.54
N PRO A 261 -12.53 -5.49 29.73
CA PRO A 261 -13.32 -5.02 30.86
C PRO A 261 -12.62 -5.26 32.21
N GLY A 262 -12.49 -4.19 33.00
CA GLY A 262 -11.80 -4.22 34.30
C GLY A 262 -10.27 -4.04 34.24
N GLU A 263 -9.64 -4.03 33.09
CA GLU A 263 -8.19 -3.87 32.94
C GLU A 263 -7.81 -2.47 32.42
N ARG A 264 -6.51 -2.18 32.39
CA ARG A 264 -5.97 -0.97 31.75
C ARG A 264 -5.91 -1.17 30.23
N PRO A 265 -6.06 -0.10 29.43
CA PRO A 265 -5.90 -0.19 27.98
C PRO A 265 -4.46 -0.58 27.62
N ASP A 266 -4.32 -1.40 26.60
CA ASP A 266 -3.03 -1.63 25.93
C ASP A 266 -2.73 -0.45 25.01
N MET A 267 -1.71 0.32 25.37
CA MET A 267 -1.27 1.49 24.61
C MET A 267 -0.06 1.20 23.69
N TYR A 268 0.44 -0.02 23.68
CA TYR A 268 1.64 -0.39 22.92
C TYR A 268 1.30 -0.90 21.54
N GLU A 269 0.23 -1.67 21.40
CA GLU A 269 -0.18 -2.28 20.13
C GLU A 269 -1.57 -1.78 19.70
N PRO A 270 -1.65 -0.63 19.04
CA PRO A 270 -2.92 -0.13 18.54
C PRO A 270 -3.45 -0.97 17.39
N LEU A 271 -4.76 -1.14 17.36
CA LEU A 271 -5.46 -1.57 16.16
C LEU A 271 -5.43 -0.44 15.14
N VAL A 272 -4.85 -0.68 13.97
CA VAL A 272 -4.79 0.33 12.90
C VAL A 272 -5.96 0.12 11.95
N LEU A 273 -6.73 1.18 11.77
CA LEU A 273 -7.92 1.22 10.92
C LEU A 273 -7.85 2.40 9.96
N THR A 274 -8.64 2.38 8.89
CA THR A 274 -8.80 3.56 8.04
C THR A 274 -9.65 4.61 8.74
N ARG A 275 -9.40 5.88 8.48
CA ARG A 275 -10.25 6.97 9.00
C ARG A 275 -11.70 6.79 8.55
N GLY A 276 -12.62 7.01 9.46
CA GLY A 276 -14.05 6.77 9.22
C GLY A 276 -14.52 5.37 9.59
N SER A 277 -13.60 4.46 10.01
CA SER A 277 -13.97 3.15 10.53
C SER A 277 -14.81 3.27 11.80
N THR A 278 -15.68 2.28 11.98
CA THR A 278 -16.64 2.20 13.08
C THR A 278 -16.19 1.16 14.13
N ILE A 279 -16.91 1.10 15.25
CA ILE A 279 -16.75 0.02 16.25
C ILE A 279 -16.98 -1.35 15.60
N GLU A 280 -17.89 -1.45 14.64
CA GLU A 280 -18.14 -2.70 13.90
C GLU A 280 -16.91 -3.13 13.11
N ASP A 281 -16.26 -2.19 12.42
CA ASP A 281 -15.02 -2.45 11.68
C ASP A 281 -13.88 -2.86 12.62
N ALA A 282 -13.77 -2.21 13.78
CA ALA A 282 -12.78 -2.56 14.80
C ALA A 282 -13.01 -3.98 15.35
N ALA A 283 -14.25 -4.32 15.69
CA ALA A 283 -14.59 -5.66 16.18
C ALA A 283 -14.33 -6.74 15.12
N TYR A 284 -14.63 -6.44 13.84
CA TYR A 284 -14.36 -7.35 12.73
C TYR A 284 -12.86 -7.57 12.49
N SER A 285 -12.07 -6.50 12.60
CA SER A 285 -10.61 -6.55 12.43
C SER A 285 -9.92 -7.39 13.52
N LEU A 286 -10.44 -7.34 14.76
CA LEU A 286 -9.94 -8.16 15.86
C LEU A 286 -10.31 -9.64 15.68
N HIS A 287 -11.58 -9.94 15.47
CA HIS A 287 -12.06 -11.29 15.17
C HIS A 287 -13.52 -11.28 14.73
N LYS A 288 -13.86 -12.09 13.72
CA LYS A 288 -15.23 -12.19 13.18
C LYS A 288 -16.27 -12.58 14.24
N ASP A 289 -15.90 -13.43 15.19
CA ASP A 289 -16.81 -13.88 16.27
C ASP A 289 -17.12 -12.75 17.26
N LEU A 290 -16.19 -11.80 17.45
CA LEU A 290 -16.44 -10.62 18.29
C LEU A 290 -17.52 -9.75 17.66
N LEU A 291 -17.48 -9.55 16.36
CA LEU A 291 -18.53 -8.82 15.66
C LEU A 291 -19.91 -9.48 15.84
N ALA A 292 -19.99 -10.81 15.66
CA ALA A 292 -21.25 -11.55 15.76
C ALA A 292 -21.88 -11.45 17.17
N LYS A 293 -21.04 -11.46 18.21
CA LYS A 293 -21.46 -11.43 19.61
C LYS A 293 -21.55 -10.03 20.23
N LEU A 294 -21.05 -9.00 19.52
CA LEU A 294 -20.97 -7.63 20.01
C LEU A 294 -22.35 -7.08 20.37
N LYS A 295 -22.56 -6.75 21.64
CA LYS A 295 -23.75 -6.08 22.14
C LYS A 295 -23.62 -4.57 22.09
N PHE A 296 -22.57 -4.04 22.69
CA PHE A 296 -22.23 -2.62 22.72
C PHE A 296 -20.72 -2.46 22.95
N ALA A 297 -20.21 -1.26 22.80
CA ALA A 297 -18.86 -0.91 23.19
C ALA A 297 -18.86 0.33 24.09
N ARG A 298 -17.81 0.50 24.88
CA ARG A 298 -17.50 1.77 25.54
C ARG A 298 -16.33 2.42 24.85
N VAL A 299 -16.39 3.75 24.72
CA VAL A 299 -15.37 4.56 24.02
C VAL A 299 -14.86 5.64 24.97
N TRP A 300 -13.55 5.80 25.03
CA TRP A 300 -12.82 6.90 25.66
C TRP A 300 -12.04 7.63 24.56
N GLY A 301 -12.11 8.96 24.56
CA GLY A 301 -11.49 9.83 23.57
C GLY A 301 -12.53 10.62 22.79
N SER A 302 -12.98 10.16 21.64
CA SER A 302 -13.94 10.88 20.77
C SER A 302 -15.38 10.88 21.28
N GLY A 303 -15.69 10.12 22.34
CA GLY A 303 -17.01 10.11 22.97
C GLY A 303 -17.34 11.44 23.64
N LYS A 304 -18.66 11.73 23.84
CA LYS A 304 -19.13 12.91 24.57
C LYS A 304 -18.62 12.99 26.01
N HIS A 305 -18.33 11.85 26.61
CA HIS A 305 -17.70 11.68 27.92
C HIS A 305 -16.96 10.33 27.94
N ASP A 306 -15.99 10.22 28.81
CA ASP A 306 -15.15 9.02 28.94
C ASP A 306 -16.00 7.80 29.35
N GLY A 307 -15.76 6.66 28.66
CA GLY A 307 -16.49 5.42 28.85
C GLY A 307 -17.93 5.46 28.33
N MET A 308 -18.24 6.38 27.43
CA MET A 308 -19.55 6.47 26.79
C MET A 308 -19.92 5.16 26.11
N MET A 309 -21.14 4.67 26.38
CA MET A 309 -21.70 3.54 25.63
C MET A 309 -21.96 3.97 24.19
N ALA A 310 -21.35 3.30 23.25
CA ALA A 310 -21.46 3.59 21.83
C ALA A 310 -22.07 2.40 21.06
N LYS A 311 -22.82 2.73 20.01
CA LYS A 311 -23.43 1.76 19.10
C LYS A 311 -22.37 1.28 18.08
N ARG A 312 -22.64 0.16 17.41
CA ARG A 312 -21.75 -0.44 16.39
C ARG A 312 -21.31 0.55 15.30
N GLY A 313 -22.20 1.44 14.84
CA GLY A 313 -21.92 2.45 13.82
C GLY A 313 -21.23 3.72 14.34
N HIS A 314 -20.74 3.79 15.58
CA HIS A 314 -19.98 4.94 16.06
C HIS A 314 -18.65 5.02 15.34
N ILE A 315 -18.37 6.19 14.72
CA ILE A 315 -17.12 6.45 13.97
C ILE A 315 -16.00 6.73 14.96
N LEU A 316 -14.94 5.95 14.86
CA LEU A 316 -13.75 6.04 15.70
C LEU A 316 -12.79 7.13 15.21
N GLN A 317 -12.03 7.71 16.15
CA GLN A 317 -10.99 8.69 15.88
C GLN A 317 -9.62 8.18 16.34
N ASP A 318 -8.55 8.84 15.85
CA ASP A 318 -7.19 8.49 16.25
C ASP A 318 -7.00 8.71 17.75
N GLY A 319 -6.48 7.70 18.43
CA GLY A 319 -6.27 7.71 19.87
C GLY A 319 -7.46 7.20 20.71
N ASP A 320 -8.57 6.82 20.09
CA ASP A 320 -9.70 6.24 20.84
C ASP A 320 -9.31 4.93 21.52
N ILE A 321 -9.84 4.74 22.74
CA ILE A 321 -9.78 3.47 23.45
C ILE A 321 -11.16 2.85 23.41
N ILE A 322 -11.24 1.58 23.04
CA ILE A 322 -12.51 0.83 22.98
C ILE A 322 -12.51 -0.38 23.90
N GLU A 323 -13.63 -0.62 24.57
CA GLU A 323 -13.91 -1.79 25.35
C GLU A 323 -15.13 -2.48 24.73
N LEU A 324 -14.94 -3.68 24.16
CA LEU A 324 -16.00 -4.42 23.49
C LEU A 324 -16.73 -5.33 24.49
N HIS A 325 -18.05 -5.25 24.53
CA HIS A 325 -18.92 -6.09 25.33
C HIS A 325 -19.68 -7.08 24.45
N ILE A 326 -19.44 -8.37 24.68
CA ILE A 326 -19.98 -9.51 23.93
C ILE A 326 -21.00 -10.31 24.77
#